data_34fa9b2f0a4e2ca3a76c01618b685b61
#
_entry.id   34fa9b2f0a4e2ca3a76c01618b685b61
#
_cell.length_a   1.000
_cell.length_b   1.000
_cell.length_c   1.000
_cell.angle_alpha   90.00
_cell.angle_beta   90.00
_cell.angle_gamma   90.00
#
_symmetry.space_group_name_H-M   'P 1'
#
loop_
_entity.id
_entity.type
_entity.pdbx_description
1 polymer ?
#
loop_
_entity_poly.entity_id
_entity_poly.type
_entity_poly.pdbx_seq_one_letter_code
_entity_poly.pdbx_strand_id
1 'polypeptide(L)'
;MASKCPPGVFCIENMTITVLIIVLLLIGIVIYLRVTETKNPNTINTVHIQESSYKVPVNIPTSSVTESYKQVGFLTRSNGDETILPLYGRYIFRNRDKQQYYTISDKRNSVRLPVIYQGKSCMQEYGCNSLSNGDVVYVEGYNDAFTVTMYENQQLNYIPYL
;
A
#
# COMPACT_ATOMS: atom_id res chain seq x y z
N MET A 1 7.70 42.52 -48.12
CA MET A 1 6.50 42.39 -48.98
C MET A 1 5.70 41.24 -48.43
N ALA A 2 4.55 41.55 -47.80
CA ALA A 2 3.69 40.52 -47.21
C ALA A 2 2.92 39.83 -48.37
N SER A 3 3.11 38.55 -48.56
CA SER A 3 2.39 37.76 -49.56
C SER A 3 0.92 37.60 -49.10
N LYS A 4 -0.02 38.15 -49.88
CA LYS A 4 -1.46 38.03 -49.61
C LYS A 4 -1.89 36.58 -49.88
N CYS A 5 -2.34 35.89 -48.84
CA CYS A 5 -2.91 34.56 -48.93
C CYS A 5 -4.29 34.57 -49.63
N PRO A 6 -4.60 33.59 -50.51
CA PRO A 6 -5.93 33.42 -51.08
C PRO A 6 -6.95 33.02 -49.98
N PRO A 7 -8.25 33.39 -50.16
CA PRO A 7 -9.28 33.06 -49.18
C PRO A 7 -9.49 31.55 -49.11
N GLY A 8 -9.41 30.97 -47.86
CA GLY A 8 -9.61 29.56 -47.60
C GLY A 8 -8.35 28.72 -47.31
N VAL A 9 -7.17 29.34 -47.31
CA VAL A 9 -5.88 28.64 -47.02
C VAL A 9 -5.20 29.33 -45.83
N PHE A 10 -4.79 28.55 -44.81
CA PHE A 10 -3.95 29.03 -43.71
C PHE A 10 -2.51 29.18 -44.19
N CYS A 11 -2.04 30.42 -44.36
CA CYS A 11 -0.65 30.68 -44.66
C CYS A 11 0.17 30.65 -43.38
N ILE A 12 1.00 29.64 -43.26
CA ILE A 12 1.93 29.53 -42.13
C ILE A 12 3.21 30.29 -42.53
N GLU A 13 3.32 31.51 -42.08
CA GLU A 13 4.57 32.29 -42.26
C GLU A 13 5.67 31.71 -41.33
N ASN A 14 6.92 31.85 -41.75
CA ASN A 14 8.10 31.37 -40.98
C ASN A 14 8.08 31.88 -39.52
N MET A 15 7.53 33.06 -39.27
CA MET A 15 7.36 33.64 -37.92
C MET A 15 6.35 32.86 -37.07
N THR A 16 5.27 32.37 -37.65
CA THR A 16 4.29 31.59 -36.90
C THR A 16 4.81 30.22 -36.51
N ILE A 17 5.60 29.60 -37.40
CA ILE A 17 6.26 28.32 -37.13
C ILE A 17 7.28 28.46 -35.99
N THR A 18 8.10 29.52 -36.01
CA THR A 18 9.09 29.75 -34.94
C THR A 18 8.44 30.01 -33.57
N VAL A 19 7.36 30.78 -33.54
CA VAL A 19 6.61 31.02 -32.30
C VAL A 19 6.00 29.70 -31.78
N LEU A 20 5.42 28.87 -32.63
CA LEU A 20 4.82 27.59 -32.27
C LEU A 20 5.86 26.63 -31.70
N ILE A 21 7.05 26.54 -32.29
CA ILE A 21 8.16 25.73 -31.80
C ILE A 21 8.61 26.23 -30.41
N ILE A 22 8.73 27.53 -30.19
CA ILE A 22 9.11 28.09 -28.90
C ILE A 22 8.08 27.74 -27.82
N VAL A 23 6.80 27.86 -28.12
CA VAL A 23 5.72 27.51 -27.18
C VAL A 23 5.75 26.03 -26.82
N LEU A 24 5.96 25.14 -27.81
CA LEU A 24 6.09 23.69 -27.54
C LEU A 24 7.31 23.36 -26.67
N LEU A 25 8.44 24.03 -26.91
CA LEU A 25 9.63 23.86 -26.06
C LEU A 25 9.39 24.33 -24.62
N LEU A 26 8.72 25.46 -24.43
CA LEU A 26 8.38 25.92 -23.09
C LEU A 26 7.44 24.97 -22.35
N ILE A 27 6.42 24.43 -23.04
CA ILE A 27 5.53 23.42 -22.47
C ILE A 27 6.31 22.16 -22.11
N GLY A 28 7.20 21.71 -22.98
CA GLY A 28 8.08 20.56 -22.72
C GLY A 28 8.97 20.75 -21.49
N ILE A 29 9.55 21.92 -21.32
CA ILE A 29 10.36 22.27 -20.14
C ILE A 29 9.49 22.25 -18.87
N VAL A 30 8.31 22.83 -18.90
CA VAL A 30 7.40 22.86 -17.73
C VAL A 30 7.00 21.43 -17.34
N ILE A 31 6.65 20.58 -18.29
CA ILE A 31 6.32 19.17 -18.04
C ILE A 31 7.55 18.44 -17.48
N TYR A 32 8.73 18.67 -18.04
CA TYR A 32 9.96 18.05 -17.56
C TYR A 32 10.25 18.44 -16.11
N LEU A 33 10.12 19.71 -15.75
CA LEU A 33 10.30 20.19 -14.38
C LEU A 33 9.27 19.58 -13.41
N ARG A 34 8.01 19.45 -13.83
CA ARG A 34 6.96 18.82 -13.02
C ARG A 34 7.24 17.33 -12.79
N VAL A 35 7.71 16.62 -13.82
CA VAL A 35 8.04 15.19 -13.70
C VAL A 35 9.29 14.97 -12.83
N THR A 36 10.24 15.88 -12.83
CA THR A 36 11.43 15.79 -11.96
C THR A 36 11.09 16.11 -10.50
N GLU A 37 10.15 17.02 -10.23
CA GLU A 37 9.67 17.30 -8.88
C GLU A 37 8.94 16.10 -8.26
N THR A 38 8.22 15.30 -9.07
CA THR A 38 7.51 14.09 -8.59
C THR A 38 8.43 12.88 -8.39
N LYS A 39 9.69 12.93 -8.80
CA LYS A 39 10.66 11.83 -8.64
C LYS A 39 11.52 11.92 -7.39
N ASN A 40 11.24 12.80 -6.44
CA ASN A 40 11.86 12.80 -5.12
C ASN A 40 10.88 12.27 -4.04
N PRO A 41 10.61 10.97 -3.97
CA PRO A 41 10.00 10.36 -2.80
C PRO A 41 11.10 9.76 -1.94
N ASN A 42 12.05 10.52 -1.44
CA ASN A 42 12.96 10.03 -0.39
C ASN A 42 13.83 11.18 0.14
N THR A 43 13.24 12.12 0.83
CA THR A 43 13.95 12.71 1.95
C THR A 43 13.84 11.71 3.11
N ILE A 44 14.68 10.69 3.07
CA ILE A 44 15.12 10.05 4.30
C ILE A 44 15.83 11.17 5.04
N ASN A 45 15.16 11.75 6.04
CA ASN A 45 15.82 12.56 7.04
C ASN A 45 16.82 11.63 7.74
N THR A 46 18.05 11.60 7.24
CA THR A 46 19.18 11.11 8.02
C THR A 46 19.28 12.04 9.21
N VAL A 47 18.67 11.63 10.30
CA VAL A 47 18.93 12.23 11.61
C VAL A 47 20.40 11.96 11.89
N HIS A 48 21.24 12.96 11.74
CA HIS A 48 22.59 12.95 12.30
C HIS A 48 22.44 12.82 13.81
N ILE A 49 22.66 11.60 14.31
CA ILE A 49 22.81 11.34 15.73
C ILE A 49 24.16 11.95 16.11
N GLN A 50 24.15 13.20 16.58
CA GLN A 50 25.27 13.72 17.35
C GLN A 50 25.28 12.98 18.68
N GLU A 51 26.35 12.22 18.87
CA GLU A 51 26.67 11.52 20.11
C GLU A 51 26.93 12.56 21.22
N SER A 52 25.86 13.05 21.83
CA SER A 52 25.92 13.84 23.04
C SER A 52 25.57 12.92 24.20
N SER A 53 26.58 12.59 24.98
CA SER A 53 26.50 11.86 26.23
C SER A 53 25.66 12.62 27.27
N TYR A 54 24.36 12.69 27.08
CA TYR A 54 23.42 13.23 28.07
C TYR A 54 22.38 12.14 28.35
N LYS A 55 22.44 11.61 29.57
CA LYS A 55 21.42 10.70 30.09
C LYS A 55 20.11 11.49 30.33
N VAL A 56 19.43 11.82 29.27
CA VAL A 56 18.06 12.31 29.37
C VAL A 56 17.17 11.09 29.61
N PRO A 57 16.24 11.10 30.55
CA PRO A 57 15.19 10.09 30.60
C PRO A 57 14.43 10.21 29.27
N VAL A 58 14.74 9.33 28.36
CA VAL A 58 14.18 9.34 27.02
C VAL A 58 12.75 8.88 27.15
N ASN A 59 11.84 9.84 27.21
CA ASN A 59 10.47 9.58 26.85
C ASN A 59 10.46 9.40 25.32
N ILE A 60 10.92 8.23 24.88
CA ILE A 60 10.82 7.87 23.46
C ILE A 60 9.33 7.81 23.21
N PRO A 61 8.76 8.70 22.37
CA PRO A 61 7.44 8.45 21.86
C PRO A 61 7.55 7.10 21.16
N THR A 62 7.02 6.06 21.79
CA THR A 62 6.84 4.77 21.13
C THR A 62 5.83 5.04 20.01
N SER A 63 6.34 5.61 18.91
CA SER A 63 5.58 5.63 17.69
C SER A 63 5.28 4.16 17.42
N SER A 64 4.01 3.82 17.46
CA SER A 64 3.54 2.51 17.07
C SER A 64 4.08 2.28 15.67
N VAL A 65 5.14 1.50 15.56
CA VAL A 65 5.56 0.96 14.27
C VAL A 65 4.38 0.12 13.83
N THR A 66 3.56 0.69 12.97
CA THR A 66 2.41 -0.03 12.42
C THR A 66 3.02 -1.11 11.56
N GLU A 67 3.11 -2.30 12.09
CA GLU A 67 3.66 -3.43 11.36
C GLU A 67 2.88 -3.60 10.05
N SER A 68 3.59 -3.72 8.94
CA SER A 68 2.97 -3.94 7.64
C SER A 68 2.33 -5.33 7.62
N TYR A 69 1.22 -5.46 6.88
CA TYR A 69 0.63 -6.78 6.65
C TYR A 69 1.60 -7.69 5.91
N LYS A 70 1.73 -8.91 6.39
CA LYS A 70 2.52 -9.98 5.77
C LYS A 70 1.58 -11.14 5.44
N GLN A 71 1.91 -11.91 4.43
CA GLN A 71 1.21 -13.14 4.18
C GLN A 71 1.61 -14.17 5.24
N VAL A 72 0.65 -14.56 6.07
CA VAL A 72 0.88 -15.44 7.23
C VAL A 72 0.38 -16.87 6.99
N GLY A 73 -0.36 -17.08 5.93
CA GLY A 73 -0.91 -18.38 5.59
C GLY A 73 -1.82 -18.33 4.37
N PHE A 74 -2.72 -19.28 4.29
CA PHE A 74 -3.77 -19.33 3.27
C PHE A 74 -5.06 -19.89 3.84
N LEU A 75 -6.15 -19.63 3.14
CA LEU A 75 -7.50 -20.07 3.43
C LEU A 75 -7.95 -21.04 2.36
N THR A 76 -8.44 -22.22 2.76
CA THR A 76 -9.03 -23.21 1.85
C THR A 76 -10.53 -23.26 2.09
N ARG A 77 -11.33 -23.16 1.02
CA ARG A 77 -12.78 -23.24 1.13
C ARG A 77 -13.19 -24.59 1.73
N SER A 78 -14.07 -24.55 2.73
CA SER A 78 -14.51 -25.76 3.43
C SER A 78 -15.52 -26.57 2.63
N ASN A 79 -16.34 -25.92 1.78
CA ASN A 79 -17.40 -26.57 1.00
C ASN A 79 -17.46 -26.01 -0.43
N GLY A 80 -17.68 -26.87 -1.42
CA GLY A 80 -17.81 -26.47 -2.83
C GLY A 80 -16.51 -26.56 -3.61
N ASP A 81 -16.37 -25.71 -4.65
CA ASP A 81 -15.19 -25.72 -5.51
C ASP A 81 -13.94 -25.34 -4.71
N GLU A 82 -12.85 -26.03 -4.95
CA GLU A 82 -11.57 -25.76 -4.30
C GLU A 82 -11.12 -24.35 -4.61
N THR A 83 -11.10 -23.49 -3.59
CA THR A 83 -10.65 -22.11 -3.68
C THR A 83 -9.64 -21.87 -2.59
N ILE A 84 -8.44 -21.42 -2.98
CA ILE A 84 -7.35 -21.09 -2.07
C ILE A 84 -7.12 -19.59 -2.12
N LEU A 85 -7.19 -18.93 -0.96
CA LEU A 85 -7.00 -17.49 -0.84
C LEU A 85 -5.81 -17.18 0.06
N PRO A 86 -4.95 -16.20 -0.27
CA PRO A 86 -3.86 -15.81 0.61
C PRO A 86 -4.40 -15.12 1.86
N LEU A 87 -3.88 -15.47 3.02
CA LEU A 87 -4.20 -14.85 4.31
C LEU A 87 -3.09 -13.87 4.68
N TYR A 88 -3.46 -12.60 4.84
CA TYR A 88 -2.57 -11.54 5.31
C TYR A 88 -2.89 -11.17 6.75
N GLY A 89 -1.86 -11.04 7.57
CA GLY A 89 -1.98 -10.69 8.97
C GLY A 89 -1.00 -9.62 9.42
N ARG A 90 -1.35 -8.92 10.48
CA ARG A 90 -0.44 -8.03 11.23
C ARG A 90 -0.80 -7.99 12.70
N TYR A 91 0.17 -7.73 13.56
CA TYR A 91 -0.09 -7.48 14.97
C TYR A 91 -0.68 -6.10 15.21
N ILE A 92 -1.50 -6.01 16.24
CA ILE A 92 -1.97 -4.75 16.76
C ILE A 92 -1.08 -4.38 17.95
N PHE A 93 -0.33 -3.29 17.83
CA PHE A 93 0.63 -2.88 18.84
C PHE A 93 0.02 -2.67 20.24
N ARG A 94 -1.22 -2.17 20.31
CA ARG A 94 -1.92 -1.92 21.58
C ARG A 94 -2.38 -3.18 22.30
N ASN A 95 -2.48 -4.30 21.60
CA ASN A 95 -3.00 -5.54 22.17
C ASN A 95 -2.26 -6.73 21.57
N ARG A 96 -1.29 -7.27 22.30
CA ARG A 96 -0.41 -8.37 21.87
C ARG A 96 -1.17 -9.63 21.46
N ASP A 97 -2.35 -9.85 22.04
CA ASP A 97 -3.15 -11.04 21.79
C ASP A 97 -4.09 -10.89 20.59
N LYS A 98 -4.10 -9.70 19.98
CA LYS A 98 -4.99 -9.40 18.87
C LYS A 98 -4.19 -9.16 17.60
N GLN A 99 -4.76 -9.64 16.52
CA GLN A 99 -4.20 -9.50 15.18
C GLN A 99 -5.28 -9.04 14.22
N GLN A 100 -4.87 -8.37 13.19
CA GLN A 100 -5.75 -8.02 12.07
C GLN A 100 -5.46 -8.94 10.90
N TYR A 101 -6.54 -9.44 10.28
CA TYR A 101 -6.44 -10.32 9.14
C TYR A 101 -7.35 -9.85 8.02
N TYR A 102 -6.90 -10.04 6.79
CA TYR A 102 -7.70 -9.93 5.58
C TYR A 102 -7.23 -10.94 4.53
N THR A 103 -8.07 -11.19 3.56
CA THR A 103 -7.70 -11.94 2.37
C THR A 103 -7.90 -11.09 1.11
N ILE A 104 -7.42 -11.58 -0.02
CA ILE A 104 -7.59 -10.94 -1.32
C ILE A 104 -8.40 -11.87 -2.21
N SER A 105 -9.33 -11.29 -2.97
CA SER A 105 -10.12 -12.05 -3.94
C SER A 105 -9.25 -12.66 -5.04
N ASP A 106 -9.44 -13.93 -5.36
CA ASP A 106 -8.82 -14.62 -6.50
C ASP A 106 -9.26 -14.04 -7.85
N LYS A 107 -10.52 -13.55 -7.92
CA LYS A 107 -11.10 -12.97 -9.13
C LYS A 107 -10.70 -11.50 -9.34
N ARG A 108 -10.34 -10.79 -8.27
CA ARG A 108 -10.00 -9.37 -8.28
C ARG A 108 -8.89 -9.10 -7.28
N ASN A 109 -7.65 -9.28 -7.69
CA ASN A 109 -6.45 -9.17 -6.84
C ASN A 109 -6.27 -7.83 -6.09
N SER A 110 -7.05 -6.81 -6.40
CA SER A 110 -7.00 -5.52 -5.71
C SER A 110 -8.01 -5.39 -4.56
N VAL A 111 -8.97 -6.32 -4.44
CA VAL A 111 -10.03 -6.22 -3.44
C VAL A 111 -9.65 -6.99 -2.18
N ARG A 112 -9.51 -6.24 -1.06
CA ARG A 112 -9.33 -6.83 0.26
C ARG A 112 -10.69 -7.24 0.82
N LEU A 113 -10.79 -8.48 1.23
CA LEU A 113 -12.00 -9.07 1.80
C LEU A 113 -11.84 -9.25 3.30
N PRO A 114 -12.82 -8.81 4.10
CA PRO A 114 -12.82 -9.03 5.54
C PRO A 114 -12.89 -10.51 5.88
N VAL A 115 -12.06 -10.91 6.83
CA VAL A 115 -12.12 -12.22 7.49
C VAL A 115 -12.86 -12.06 8.80
N ILE A 116 -13.88 -12.90 9.01
CA ILE A 116 -14.68 -12.92 10.23
C ILE A 116 -14.33 -14.18 11.04
N TYR A 117 -13.92 -13.98 12.26
CA TYR A 117 -13.61 -15.05 13.21
C TYR A 117 -14.39 -14.87 14.50
N GLN A 118 -15.08 -15.92 14.94
CA GLN A 118 -15.94 -15.89 16.13
C GLN A 118 -16.95 -14.73 16.13
N GLY A 119 -17.55 -14.42 14.96
CA GLY A 119 -18.54 -13.36 14.81
C GLY A 119 -17.98 -11.94 14.81
N LYS A 120 -16.65 -11.78 14.78
CA LYS A 120 -15.95 -10.46 14.74
C LYS A 120 -15.15 -10.31 13.45
N SER A 121 -15.25 -9.14 12.83
CA SER A 121 -14.41 -8.80 11.69
C SER A 121 -12.98 -8.53 12.14
N CYS A 122 -12.03 -9.28 11.60
CA CYS A 122 -10.62 -9.14 11.93
C CYS A 122 -9.96 -7.90 11.30
N MET A 123 -10.64 -7.19 10.39
CA MET A 123 -10.15 -5.93 9.82
C MET A 123 -10.42 -4.71 10.69
N GLN A 124 -11.27 -4.82 11.70
CA GLN A 124 -11.59 -3.71 12.60
C GLN A 124 -10.37 -3.30 13.44
N GLU A 125 -10.42 -2.11 14.03
CA GLU A 125 -9.34 -1.54 14.85
C GLU A 125 -8.89 -2.48 15.98
N TYR A 126 -9.83 -3.18 16.59
CA TYR A 126 -9.54 -4.11 17.69
C TYR A 126 -9.07 -5.49 17.24
N GLY A 127 -9.21 -5.81 15.92
CA GLY A 127 -8.86 -7.11 15.38
C GLY A 127 -9.59 -8.29 15.99
N CYS A 128 -9.05 -9.47 15.78
CA CYS A 128 -9.54 -10.74 16.34
C CYS A 128 -8.42 -11.48 17.08
N ASN A 129 -8.76 -12.59 17.74
CA ASN A 129 -7.79 -13.47 18.37
C ASN A 129 -6.84 -14.06 17.32
N SER A 130 -5.64 -14.46 17.74
CA SER A 130 -4.70 -15.18 16.90
C SER A 130 -5.37 -16.42 16.28
N LEU A 131 -5.21 -16.58 14.96
CA LEU A 131 -5.69 -17.74 14.25
C LEU A 131 -4.68 -18.87 14.34
N SER A 132 -5.19 -20.10 14.38
CA SER A 132 -4.41 -21.33 14.40
C SER A 132 -4.73 -22.21 13.20
N ASN A 133 -3.86 -23.18 12.92
CA ASN A 133 -4.13 -24.17 11.88
C ASN A 133 -5.43 -24.95 12.19
N GLY A 134 -6.29 -25.06 11.19
CA GLY A 134 -7.57 -25.73 11.30
C GLY A 134 -8.73 -24.86 11.79
N ASP A 135 -8.49 -23.61 12.20
CA ASP A 135 -9.55 -22.67 12.52
C ASP A 135 -10.46 -22.44 11.31
N VAL A 136 -11.75 -22.25 11.58
CA VAL A 136 -12.71 -21.93 10.54
C VAL A 136 -13.08 -20.46 10.63
N VAL A 137 -12.91 -19.76 9.52
CA VAL A 137 -13.23 -18.35 9.37
C VAL A 137 -14.25 -18.16 8.25
N TYR A 138 -15.03 -17.10 8.34
CA TYR A 138 -15.96 -16.70 7.28
C TYR A 138 -15.35 -15.55 6.49
N VAL A 139 -15.42 -15.63 5.15
CA VAL A 139 -14.91 -14.57 4.27
C VAL A 139 -16.08 -13.82 3.65
N GLU A 140 -16.22 -12.53 4.02
CA GLU A 140 -17.17 -11.64 3.35
C GLU A 140 -16.84 -11.54 1.86
N GLY A 141 -17.83 -11.52 1.01
CA GLY A 141 -17.65 -11.48 -0.44
C GLY A 141 -17.68 -12.83 -1.13
N TYR A 142 -17.27 -13.90 -0.46
CA TYR A 142 -17.56 -15.28 -0.88
C TYR A 142 -18.81 -15.85 -0.20
N ASN A 143 -19.20 -15.25 0.93
CA ASN A 143 -20.29 -15.71 1.78
C ASN A 143 -20.14 -17.19 2.17
N ASP A 144 -18.92 -17.60 2.47
CA ASP A 144 -18.59 -19.01 2.72
C ASP A 144 -17.54 -19.16 3.83
N ALA A 145 -17.47 -20.37 4.38
CA ALA A 145 -16.52 -20.74 5.42
C ALA A 145 -15.22 -21.28 4.79
N PHE A 146 -14.10 -20.90 5.39
CA PHE A 146 -12.76 -21.28 4.97
C PHE A 146 -11.97 -21.83 6.16
N THR A 147 -11.19 -22.87 5.90
CA THR A 147 -10.25 -23.43 6.88
C THR A 147 -8.90 -22.71 6.76
N VAL A 148 -8.36 -22.32 7.89
CA VAL A 148 -7.07 -21.58 7.99
C VAL A 148 -5.91 -22.57 7.98
N THR A 149 -4.89 -22.28 7.17
CA THR A 149 -3.58 -22.91 7.25
C THR A 149 -2.51 -21.82 7.43
N MET A 150 -1.83 -21.82 8.57
CA MET A 150 -0.78 -20.86 8.90
C MET A 150 0.58 -21.40 8.49
N TYR A 151 1.49 -20.53 8.06
CA TYR A 151 2.88 -20.89 7.80
C TYR A 151 3.66 -21.01 9.10
N GLU A 152 4.30 -22.13 9.36
CA GLU A 152 5.04 -22.40 10.59
C GLU A 152 6.22 -21.44 10.83
N ASN A 153 6.83 -20.93 9.74
CA ASN A 153 8.00 -20.04 9.80
C ASN A 153 7.65 -18.55 9.96
N GLN A 154 6.38 -18.21 10.09
CA GLN A 154 5.89 -16.83 10.23
C GLN A 154 5.59 -16.48 11.69
N GLN A 155 6.33 -17.03 12.63
CA GLN A 155 6.33 -16.46 13.98
C GLN A 155 6.83 -15.03 13.86
N LEU A 156 5.92 -14.11 14.04
CA LEU A 156 6.20 -12.68 14.06
C LEU A 156 7.12 -12.44 15.26
N ASN A 157 8.40 -12.25 14.98
CA ASN A 157 9.37 -12.03 16.03
C ASN A 157 9.14 -10.66 16.66
N TYR A 158 8.91 -10.65 17.96
CA TYR A 158 9.04 -9.43 18.76
C TYR A 158 10.49 -8.98 18.67
N ILE A 159 10.74 -7.86 18.04
CA ILE A 159 12.04 -7.19 18.07
C ILE A 159 11.97 -6.19 19.22
N PRO A 160 12.57 -6.48 20.39
CA PRO A 160 12.72 -5.48 21.42
C PRO A 160 13.69 -4.41 20.87
N TYR A 161 13.23 -3.20 20.67
CA TYR A 161 14.14 -2.08 20.49
C TYR A 161 14.78 -1.82 21.85
N LEU A 162 16.07 -2.05 21.89
CA LEU A 162 16.96 -1.61 22.96
C LEU A 162 17.33 -0.15 22.76
#